data_ac32b407f2156c4bee8c08d99c08538b
#
_entry.id   ac32b407f2156c4bee8c08d99c08538b
#
_cell.length_a   1.000
_cell.length_b   1.000
_cell.length_c   1.000
_cell.angle_alpha   90.00
_cell.angle_beta   90.00
_cell.angle_gamma   90.00
#
_symmetry.space_group_name_H-M   'P 1'
#
loop_
_entity.id
_entity.type
_entity.pdbx_description
1 polymer ?
#
loop_
_entity_poly.entity_id
_entity_poly.type
_entity_poly.pdbx_seq_one_letter_code
_entity_poly.pdbx_strand_id
1 'polypeptide(L)'
;MYIHGMGGGSDSRIPSILAEALPYKVVCRTYSFDPEVAEKQMALWVEELKPDLIIGESLGCLHALRLSGVPKILISPALNAPQYFEALAWLTLVPGVTSIFNRIYKPREGDRQPLHFTFRTLRKYRRHRKLAMKASHRNGGQDAVHAFIGTRDHYLRSAIVSTRTYKKHFGATCTLYDGSHFTEEEYIRSLVIPKIKELLKG
;
A
#
# COMPACT_ATOMS: atom_id res chain seq x y z
N MET A 1 7.71 -5.96 8.09
CA MET A 1 6.77 -4.84 8.39
C MET A 1 5.66 -4.83 7.37
N TYR A 2 4.40 -4.61 7.79
CA TYR A 2 3.24 -4.51 6.91
C TYR A 2 2.65 -3.09 6.93
N ILE A 3 2.32 -2.57 5.75
CA ILE A 3 1.76 -1.23 5.52
C ILE A 3 0.38 -1.41 4.89
N HIS A 4 -0.67 -1.18 5.68
CA HIS A 4 -2.07 -1.38 5.28
C HIS A 4 -2.53 -0.40 4.18
N GLY A 5 -3.64 -0.72 3.52
CA GLY A 5 -4.30 0.16 2.57
C GLY A 5 -5.04 1.33 3.24
N MET A 6 -5.65 2.19 2.42
CA MET A 6 -6.44 3.34 2.89
C MET A 6 -7.57 2.90 3.82
N GLY A 7 -7.66 3.51 4.99
CA GLY A 7 -8.66 3.20 6.01
C GLY A 7 -8.45 1.88 6.75
N GLY A 8 -7.33 1.21 6.50
CA GLY A 8 -6.87 0.07 7.32
C GLY A 8 -6.30 0.50 8.65
N GLY A 9 -5.72 -0.44 9.39
CA GLY A 9 -5.11 -0.19 10.68
C GLY A 9 -4.27 -1.37 11.16
N SER A 10 -3.78 -1.31 12.39
CA SER A 10 -2.97 -2.37 12.99
C SER A 10 -3.71 -3.71 13.08
N ASP A 11 -5.05 -3.68 13.13
CA ASP A 11 -5.96 -4.83 13.16
C ASP A 11 -6.35 -5.35 11.76
N SER A 12 -5.62 -5.00 10.72
CA SER A 12 -5.88 -5.47 9.36
C SER A 12 -5.76 -6.99 9.24
N ARG A 13 -6.61 -7.60 8.40
CA ARG A 13 -6.76 -9.05 8.27
C ARG A 13 -5.49 -9.76 7.78
N ILE A 14 -4.83 -9.22 6.76
CA ILE A 14 -3.67 -9.87 6.15
C ILE A 14 -2.51 -10.04 7.14
N PRO A 15 -2.10 -9.02 7.92
CA PRO A 15 -1.09 -9.20 8.97
C PRO A 15 -1.39 -10.31 9.97
N SER A 16 -2.66 -10.48 10.35
CA SER A 16 -3.08 -11.55 11.26
C SER A 16 -2.86 -12.95 10.65
N ILE A 17 -3.26 -13.14 9.38
CA ILE A 17 -3.02 -14.40 8.65
C ILE A 17 -1.52 -14.69 8.52
N LEU A 18 -0.71 -13.66 8.22
CA LEU A 18 0.72 -13.81 8.09
C LEU A 18 1.38 -14.17 9.44
N ALA A 19 0.94 -13.53 10.54
CA ALA A 19 1.46 -13.81 11.88
C ALA A 19 1.13 -15.24 12.36
N GLU A 20 -0.04 -15.76 11.98
CA GLU A 20 -0.43 -17.15 12.25
C GLU A 20 0.40 -18.17 11.45
N ALA A 21 0.66 -17.87 10.18
CA ALA A 21 1.22 -18.84 9.23
C ALA A 21 2.77 -18.80 9.10
N LEU A 22 3.42 -17.78 9.65
CA LEU A 22 4.86 -17.58 9.53
C LEU A 22 5.54 -17.55 10.90
N PRO A 23 6.77 -18.10 11.02
CA PRO A 23 7.56 -18.04 12.25
C PRO A 23 8.20 -16.66 12.47
N TYR A 24 7.83 -15.66 11.72
CA TYR A 24 8.42 -14.33 11.74
C TYR A 24 7.52 -13.33 12.47
N LYS A 25 8.14 -12.32 13.10
CA LYS A 25 7.40 -11.21 13.70
C LYS A 25 6.77 -10.34 12.62
N VAL A 26 5.45 -10.33 12.54
CA VAL A 26 4.69 -9.46 11.67
C VAL A 26 4.27 -8.22 12.44
N VAL A 27 4.69 -7.03 11.99
CA VAL A 27 4.34 -5.76 12.62
C VAL A 27 3.53 -4.92 11.65
N CYS A 28 2.33 -4.55 12.06
CA CYS A 28 1.45 -3.59 11.40
C CYS A 28 1.10 -2.49 12.38
N ARG A 29 1.23 -1.23 11.99
CA ARG A 29 0.89 -0.06 12.80
C ARG A 29 0.00 0.87 12.00
N THR A 30 -0.93 1.53 12.66
CA THR A 30 -1.79 2.55 12.04
C THR A 30 -0.98 3.83 11.83
N TYR A 31 -1.03 4.37 10.62
CA TYR A 31 -0.30 5.58 10.23
C TYR A 31 -1.26 6.68 9.75
N SER A 32 -0.76 7.91 9.68
CA SER A 32 -1.53 9.07 9.23
C SER A 32 -1.93 8.95 7.75
N PHE A 33 -3.14 9.37 7.40
CA PHE A 33 -3.54 9.50 6.01
C PHE A 33 -2.79 10.62 5.27
N ASP A 34 -2.22 11.62 5.97
CA ASP A 34 -1.34 12.61 5.34
C ASP A 34 -0.01 11.95 4.95
N PRO A 35 0.34 11.89 3.63
CA PRO A 35 1.51 11.14 3.18
C PRO A 35 2.84 11.69 3.67
N GLU A 36 2.94 12.98 4.03
CA GLU A 36 4.16 13.56 4.59
C GLU A 36 4.36 13.18 6.05
N VAL A 37 3.26 13.08 6.81
CA VAL A 37 3.29 12.58 8.19
C VAL A 37 3.57 11.08 8.19
N ALA A 38 2.88 10.32 7.34
CA ALA A 38 3.09 8.88 7.17
C ALA A 38 4.55 8.54 6.82
N GLU A 39 5.17 9.31 5.93
CA GLU A 39 6.57 9.11 5.53
C GLU A 39 7.52 9.21 6.74
N LYS A 40 7.32 10.21 7.60
CA LYS A 40 8.11 10.38 8.83
C LYS A 40 7.90 9.24 9.82
N GLN A 41 6.64 8.84 10.03
CA GLN A 41 6.30 7.72 10.91
C GLN A 41 6.98 6.43 10.43
N MET A 42 6.90 6.13 9.13
CA MET A 42 7.48 4.92 8.56
C MET A 42 9.01 4.92 8.58
N ALA A 43 9.65 6.07 8.38
CA ALA A 43 11.10 6.19 8.51
C ALA A 43 11.56 5.81 9.92
N LEU A 44 10.89 6.34 10.96
CA LEU A 44 11.17 5.97 12.35
C LEU A 44 10.93 4.47 12.62
N TRP A 45 9.86 3.89 12.04
CA TRP A 45 9.58 2.46 12.21
C TRP A 45 10.62 1.57 11.52
N VAL A 46 11.14 1.98 10.38
CA VAL A 46 12.22 1.22 9.71
C VAL A 46 13.50 1.24 10.54
N GLU A 47 13.85 2.38 11.14
CA GLU A 47 14.99 2.49 12.06
C GLU A 47 14.81 1.64 13.32
N GLU A 48 13.60 1.63 13.91
CA GLU A 48 13.27 0.86 15.11
C GLU A 48 13.20 -0.64 14.83
N LEU A 49 12.49 -1.04 13.78
CA LEU A 49 12.13 -2.43 13.51
C LEU A 49 13.18 -3.17 12.68
N LYS A 50 13.98 -2.45 11.89
CA LYS A 50 14.95 -3.01 10.93
C LYS A 50 14.36 -4.19 10.14
N PRO A 51 13.28 -3.97 9.39
CA PRO A 51 12.53 -5.06 8.77
C PRO A 51 13.34 -5.72 7.64
N ASP A 52 13.35 -7.06 7.59
CA ASP A 52 13.93 -7.84 6.50
C ASP A 52 13.05 -7.83 5.25
N LEU A 53 11.76 -7.52 5.40
CA LEU A 53 10.78 -7.45 4.32
C LEU A 53 9.70 -6.41 4.62
N ILE A 54 9.31 -5.66 3.59
CA ILE A 54 8.18 -4.74 3.65
C ILE A 54 7.07 -5.24 2.73
N ILE A 55 5.85 -5.32 3.26
CA ILE A 55 4.65 -5.68 2.51
C ILE A 55 3.74 -4.46 2.50
N GLY A 56 3.38 -3.98 1.30
CA GLY A 56 2.40 -2.91 1.13
C GLY A 56 1.11 -3.44 0.52
N GLU A 57 -0.03 -2.94 0.99
CA GLU A 57 -1.35 -3.26 0.45
C GLU A 57 -1.99 -2.00 -0.14
N SER A 58 -2.58 -2.11 -1.33
CA SER A 58 -3.35 -1.05 -1.98
C SER A 58 -2.60 0.30 -2.01
N LEU A 59 -3.11 1.34 -1.35
CA LEU A 59 -2.45 2.65 -1.21
C LEU A 59 -1.14 2.56 -0.42
N GLY A 60 -1.05 1.63 0.55
CA GLY A 60 0.15 1.37 1.34
C GLY A 60 1.36 0.96 0.50
N CYS A 61 1.13 0.45 -0.71
CA CYS A 61 2.21 0.15 -1.67
C CYS A 61 3.04 1.39 -2.05
N LEU A 62 2.41 2.56 -2.14
CA LEU A 62 3.13 3.81 -2.43
C LEU A 62 4.06 4.21 -1.28
N HIS A 63 3.67 3.95 -0.04
CA HIS A 63 4.52 4.18 1.12
C HIS A 63 5.65 3.16 1.17
N ALA A 64 5.36 1.87 0.95
CA ALA A 64 6.37 0.82 0.88
C ALA A 64 7.47 1.14 -0.14
N LEU A 65 7.10 1.64 -1.31
CA LEU A 65 8.03 2.01 -2.39
C LEU A 65 8.91 3.23 -2.06
N ARG A 66 8.58 4.01 -1.04
CA ARG A 66 9.40 5.14 -0.55
C ARG A 66 10.54 4.70 0.36
N LEU A 67 10.44 3.50 0.91
CA LEU A 67 11.44 2.94 1.82
C LEU A 67 12.48 2.15 1.00
N SER A 68 13.76 2.40 1.24
CA SER A 68 14.87 1.80 0.50
C SER A 68 15.60 0.73 1.31
N GLY A 69 16.40 -0.10 0.64
CA GLY A 69 17.30 -1.07 1.29
C GLY A 69 16.62 -2.35 1.78
N VAL A 70 15.34 -2.58 1.44
CA VAL A 70 14.58 -3.74 1.91
C VAL A 70 13.73 -4.30 0.78
N PRO A 71 13.70 -5.62 0.54
CA PRO A 71 12.82 -6.24 -0.45
C PRO A 71 11.34 -5.97 -0.14
N LYS A 72 10.50 -5.94 -1.18
CA LYS A 72 9.11 -5.52 -1.07
C LYS A 72 8.15 -6.48 -1.76
N ILE A 73 7.03 -6.74 -1.10
CA ILE A 73 5.85 -7.35 -1.69
C ILE A 73 4.74 -6.31 -1.75
N LEU A 74 4.12 -6.17 -2.91
CA LEU A 74 3.00 -5.25 -3.14
C LEU A 74 1.74 -6.06 -3.43
N ILE A 75 0.70 -5.88 -2.62
CA ILE A 75 -0.59 -6.55 -2.77
C ILE A 75 -1.61 -5.57 -3.32
N SER A 76 -2.20 -5.89 -4.47
CA SER A 76 -3.18 -5.02 -5.16
C SER A 76 -2.74 -3.55 -5.27
N PRO A 77 -1.54 -3.24 -5.81
CA PRO A 77 -0.91 -1.94 -5.70
C PRO A 77 -1.71 -0.82 -6.40
N ALA A 78 -2.32 0.07 -5.62
CA ALA A 78 -3.11 1.20 -6.09
C ALA A 78 -2.22 2.39 -6.54
N LEU A 79 -1.28 2.12 -7.46
CA LEU A 79 -0.23 3.06 -7.86
C LEU A 79 -0.76 4.34 -8.51
N ASN A 80 -1.96 4.31 -9.08
CA ASN A 80 -2.56 5.46 -9.75
C ASN A 80 -3.67 6.14 -8.92
N ALA A 81 -3.95 5.69 -7.68
CA ALA A 81 -4.91 6.35 -6.79
C ALA A 81 -4.67 7.87 -6.64
N PRO A 82 -3.43 8.36 -6.55
CA PRO A 82 -3.17 9.80 -6.45
C PRO A 82 -3.66 10.64 -7.64
N GLN A 83 -3.86 10.06 -8.82
CA GLN A 83 -4.43 10.76 -9.96
C GLN A 83 -5.92 11.07 -9.74
N TYR A 84 -6.65 10.12 -9.12
CA TYR A 84 -8.03 10.31 -8.68
C TYR A 84 -8.14 11.27 -7.49
N PHE A 85 -7.19 11.20 -6.56
CA PHE A 85 -7.11 12.15 -5.45
C PHE A 85 -6.90 13.57 -5.92
N GLU A 86 -6.22 13.81 -7.04
CA GLU A 86 -6.07 15.14 -7.61
C GLU A 86 -7.41 15.70 -8.08
N ALA A 87 -8.23 14.91 -8.78
CA ALA A 87 -9.58 15.31 -9.16
C ALA A 87 -10.48 15.52 -7.93
N LEU A 88 -10.41 14.58 -6.98
CA LEU A 88 -11.17 14.65 -5.74
C LEU A 88 -10.79 15.87 -4.88
N ALA A 89 -9.53 16.29 -4.90
CA ALA A 89 -9.08 17.47 -4.17
C ALA A 89 -9.87 18.72 -4.57
N TRP A 90 -10.11 18.93 -5.85
CA TRP A 90 -10.90 20.07 -6.32
C TRP A 90 -12.35 20.04 -5.82
N LEU A 91 -12.95 18.85 -5.71
CA LEU A 91 -14.30 18.71 -5.14
C LEU A 91 -14.36 19.12 -3.67
N THR A 92 -13.27 18.92 -2.91
CA THR A 92 -13.24 19.31 -1.48
C THR A 92 -13.24 20.82 -1.25
N LEU A 93 -13.07 21.64 -2.29
CA LEU A 93 -13.22 23.08 -2.22
C LEU A 93 -14.71 23.53 -2.22
N VAL A 94 -15.61 22.64 -2.63
CA VAL A 94 -17.06 22.92 -2.57
C VAL A 94 -17.50 22.81 -1.11
N PRO A 95 -18.18 23.86 -0.56
CA PRO A 95 -18.65 23.83 0.82
C PRO A 95 -19.51 22.60 1.12
N GLY A 96 -19.25 21.96 2.25
CA GLY A 96 -19.96 20.75 2.70
C GLY A 96 -19.40 19.40 2.18
N VAL A 97 -18.68 19.36 1.07
CA VAL A 97 -18.15 18.11 0.50
C VAL A 97 -17.20 17.40 1.46
N THR A 98 -16.29 18.11 2.11
CA THR A 98 -15.40 17.53 3.12
C THR A 98 -16.18 16.89 4.28
N SER A 99 -17.26 17.53 4.72
CA SER A 99 -18.13 16.98 5.79
C SER A 99 -18.85 15.73 5.34
N ILE A 100 -19.30 15.67 4.08
CA ILE A 100 -19.90 14.47 3.50
C ILE A 100 -18.87 13.33 3.47
N PHE A 101 -17.65 13.57 3.00
CA PHE A 101 -16.60 12.55 2.99
C PHE A 101 -16.25 12.07 4.39
N ASN A 102 -16.09 12.97 5.37
CA ASN A 102 -15.84 12.60 6.76
C ASN A 102 -16.97 11.75 7.36
N ARG A 103 -18.21 11.94 6.90
CA ARG A 103 -19.35 11.12 7.33
C ARG A 103 -19.38 9.75 6.68
N ILE A 104 -19.05 9.66 5.37
CA ILE A 104 -19.04 8.40 4.61
C ILE A 104 -17.86 7.52 5.04
N TYR A 105 -16.70 8.14 5.22
CA TYR A 105 -15.44 7.44 5.53
C TYR A 105 -15.10 7.53 7.03
N LYS A 106 -16.10 7.47 7.90
CA LYS A 106 -15.84 7.32 9.34
C LYS A 106 -14.97 6.08 9.59
N PRO A 107 -13.95 6.18 10.45
CA PRO A 107 -13.22 5.02 10.89
C PRO A 107 -14.21 3.98 11.47
N ARG A 108 -14.02 2.72 11.11
CA ARG A 108 -14.70 1.62 11.78
C ARG A 108 -14.16 1.48 13.20
N GLU A 109 -14.84 0.74 14.05
CA GLU A 109 -14.32 0.36 15.37
C GLU A 109 -12.94 -0.31 15.23
N GLY A 110 -12.08 -0.12 16.23
CA GLY A 110 -10.70 -0.61 16.25
C GLY A 110 -9.65 0.46 15.93
N ASP A 111 -8.41 0.04 15.84
CA ASP A 111 -7.28 0.92 15.49
C ASP A 111 -7.21 1.11 13.98
N ARG A 112 -8.00 2.06 13.47
CA ARG A 112 -8.15 2.35 12.05
C ARG A 112 -7.63 3.74 11.70
N GLN A 113 -7.06 3.85 10.50
CA GLN A 113 -6.57 5.12 9.95
C GLN A 113 -7.71 6.12 9.78
N PRO A 114 -7.70 7.27 10.47
CA PRO A 114 -8.63 8.36 10.21
C PRO A 114 -8.35 8.97 8.82
N LEU A 115 -9.38 9.08 7.99
CA LEU A 115 -9.26 9.64 6.66
C LEU A 115 -9.68 11.12 6.65
N HIS A 116 -8.77 11.98 6.21
CA HIS A 116 -9.00 13.42 6.13
C HIS A 116 -8.92 13.88 4.67
N PHE A 117 -10.07 13.88 3.99
CA PHE A 117 -10.18 14.30 2.60
C PHE A 117 -10.22 15.83 2.50
N THR A 118 -9.05 16.45 2.62
CA THR A 118 -8.89 17.90 2.38
C THR A 118 -8.14 18.12 1.07
N PHE A 119 -8.35 19.28 0.44
CA PHE A 119 -7.61 19.71 -0.74
C PHE A 119 -6.09 19.52 -0.57
N ARG A 120 -5.57 19.99 0.56
CA ARG A 120 -4.13 19.95 0.86
C ARG A 120 -3.60 18.52 0.97
N THR A 121 -4.27 17.66 1.73
CA THR A 121 -3.85 16.27 1.95
C THR A 121 -3.89 15.47 0.66
N LEU A 122 -4.98 15.57 -0.11
CA LEU A 122 -5.12 14.82 -1.36
C LEU A 122 -4.08 15.25 -2.41
N ARG A 123 -3.76 16.55 -2.50
CA ARG A 123 -2.74 17.07 -3.43
C ARG A 123 -1.33 16.59 -3.10
N LYS A 124 -0.99 16.35 -1.85
CA LYS A 124 0.32 15.83 -1.43
C LYS A 124 0.60 14.45 -2.03
N TYR A 125 -0.43 13.62 -2.23
CA TYR A 125 -0.29 12.29 -2.82
C TYR A 125 0.29 12.30 -4.25
N ARG A 126 0.08 13.35 -5.03
CA ARG A 126 0.71 13.49 -6.35
C ARG A 126 2.23 13.49 -6.25
N ARG A 127 2.79 14.31 -5.35
CA ARG A 127 4.23 14.36 -5.09
C ARG A 127 4.73 13.04 -4.53
N HIS A 128 4.01 12.48 -3.56
CA HIS A 128 4.33 11.20 -2.94
C HIS A 128 4.44 10.07 -3.97
N ARG A 129 3.46 9.94 -4.87
CA ARG A 129 3.51 9.00 -5.99
C ARG A 129 4.74 9.22 -6.88
N LYS A 130 5.00 10.46 -7.29
CA LYS A 130 6.14 10.76 -8.16
C LYS A 130 7.47 10.32 -7.52
N LEU A 131 7.61 10.50 -6.23
CA LEU A 131 8.80 10.08 -5.49
C LEU A 131 8.85 8.56 -5.32
N ALA A 132 7.74 7.89 -5.03
CA ALA A 132 7.65 6.43 -4.96
C ALA A 132 8.06 5.76 -6.28
N MET A 133 7.55 6.26 -7.42
CA MET A 133 7.93 5.74 -8.73
C MET A 133 9.39 6.00 -9.10
N LYS A 134 10.00 7.09 -8.61
CA LYS A 134 11.43 7.37 -8.83
C LYS A 134 12.34 6.51 -7.97
N ALA A 135 11.93 6.16 -6.76
CA ALA A 135 12.73 5.34 -5.86
C ALA A 135 13.00 3.95 -6.46
N SER A 136 12.03 3.40 -7.20
CA SER A 136 12.17 2.11 -7.88
C SER A 136 13.30 2.05 -8.91
N HIS A 137 13.68 3.19 -9.49
CA HIS A 137 14.75 3.25 -10.49
C HIS A 137 16.13 3.57 -9.90
N ARG A 138 16.18 4.07 -8.65
CA ARG A 138 17.46 4.51 -8.04
C ARG A 138 18.28 3.38 -7.44
N ASN A 139 17.64 2.31 -7.03
CA ASN A 139 18.30 1.26 -6.25
C ASN A 139 18.95 0.16 -7.11
N GLY A 140 19.12 0.38 -8.41
CA GLY A 140 19.91 -0.52 -9.27
C GLY A 140 19.55 -2.00 -9.19
N GLY A 141 18.30 -2.32 -8.84
CA GLY A 141 17.84 -3.70 -8.66
C GLY A 141 18.15 -4.34 -7.28
N GLN A 142 18.72 -3.60 -6.33
CA GLN A 142 19.00 -4.13 -4.98
C GLN A 142 17.73 -4.36 -4.15
N ASP A 143 16.67 -3.58 -4.39
CA ASP A 143 15.38 -3.80 -3.74
C ASP A 143 14.49 -4.68 -4.62
N ALA A 144 14.49 -5.98 -4.39
CA ALA A 144 13.55 -6.87 -5.07
C ALA A 144 12.11 -6.40 -4.79
N VAL A 145 11.35 -6.14 -5.85
CA VAL A 145 9.92 -5.77 -5.76
C VAL A 145 9.11 -6.82 -6.49
N HIS A 146 8.13 -7.41 -5.81
CA HIS A 146 7.19 -8.35 -6.41
C HIS A 146 5.75 -7.92 -6.12
N ALA A 147 4.86 -7.99 -7.11
CA ALA A 147 3.47 -7.65 -6.92
C ALA A 147 2.53 -8.84 -7.12
N PHE A 148 1.46 -8.87 -6.32
CA PHE A 148 0.30 -9.75 -6.50
C PHE A 148 -0.90 -8.90 -6.91
N ILE A 149 -1.54 -9.23 -8.05
CA ILE A 149 -2.65 -8.45 -8.61
C ILE A 149 -3.76 -9.41 -8.98
N GLY A 150 -4.92 -9.26 -8.32
CA GLY A 150 -6.12 -10.03 -8.62
C GLY A 150 -6.74 -9.61 -9.96
N THR A 151 -7.08 -10.57 -10.82
CA THR A 151 -7.70 -10.29 -12.14
C THR A 151 -9.15 -9.83 -12.00
N ARG A 152 -9.81 -10.12 -10.87
CA ARG A 152 -11.15 -9.62 -10.52
C ARG A 152 -11.14 -8.35 -9.69
N ASP A 153 -9.97 -7.71 -9.53
CA ASP A 153 -9.86 -6.44 -8.83
C ASP A 153 -10.66 -5.35 -9.56
N HIS A 154 -11.69 -4.83 -8.89
CA HIS A 154 -12.58 -3.81 -9.47
C HIS A 154 -11.87 -2.49 -9.81
N TYR A 155 -10.73 -2.21 -9.17
CA TYR A 155 -9.91 -1.04 -9.48
C TYR A 155 -9.06 -1.18 -10.75
N LEU A 156 -9.01 -2.37 -11.38
CA LEU A 156 -8.41 -2.53 -12.70
C LEU A 156 -9.18 -1.76 -13.77
N ARG A 157 -10.52 -1.73 -13.68
CA ARG A 157 -11.38 -1.00 -14.65
C ARG A 157 -11.13 0.51 -14.62
N SER A 158 -10.87 1.07 -13.46
CA SER A 158 -10.52 2.49 -13.31
C SER A 158 -9.02 2.76 -13.47
N ALA A 159 -8.20 1.73 -13.67
CA ALA A 159 -6.76 1.81 -13.71
C ALA A 159 -6.10 2.36 -12.43
N ILE A 160 -6.81 2.43 -11.29
CA ILE A 160 -6.23 2.74 -9.97
C ILE A 160 -5.18 1.67 -9.64
N VAL A 161 -5.54 0.39 -9.76
CA VAL A 161 -4.60 -0.74 -9.88
C VAL A 161 -4.31 -0.95 -11.36
N SER A 162 -3.05 -1.05 -11.74
CA SER A 162 -2.69 -1.16 -13.16
C SER A 162 -1.44 -2.00 -13.36
N THR A 163 -1.61 -3.16 -13.98
CA THR A 163 -0.50 -4.03 -14.40
C THR A 163 0.43 -3.32 -15.39
N ARG A 164 -0.11 -2.49 -16.28
CA ARG A 164 0.68 -1.68 -17.22
C ARG A 164 1.58 -0.68 -16.50
N THR A 165 1.03 0.05 -15.52
CA THR A 165 1.81 1.00 -14.71
C THR A 165 2.88 0.27 -13.92
N TYR A 166 2.52 -0.86 -13.29
CA TYR A 166 3.48 -1.67 -12.55
C TYR A 166 4.63 -2.15 -13.45
N LYS A 167 4.32 -2.83 -14.56
CA LYS A 167 5.33 -3.35 -15.49
C LYS A 167 6.25 -2.27 -16.07
N LYS A 168 5.71 -1.09 -16.33
CA LYS A 168 6.50 0.06 -16.82
C LYS A 168 7.59 0.50 -15.83
N HIS A 169 7.33 0.40 -14.53
CA HIS A 169 8.23 0.91 -13.48
C HIS A 169 9.07 -0.18 -12.81
N PHE A 170 8.59 -1.43 -12.77
CA PHE A 170 9.20 -2.53 -12.01
C PHE A 170 9.49 -3.77 -12.86
N GLY A 171 9.21 -3.74 -14.16
CA GLY A 171 9.36 -4.91 -15.03
C GLY A 171 8.25 -5.94 -14.84
N ALA A 172 8.56 -7.21 -15.17
CA ALA A 172 7.57 -8.28 -15.22
C ALA A 172 7.38 -9.05 -13.91
N THR A 173 7.91 -8.58 -12.81
CA THR A 173 7.93 -9.28 -11.51
C THR A 173 6.58 -9.24 -10.79
N CYS A 174 5.49 -9.63 -11.46
CA CYS A 174 4.17 -9.67 -10.87
C CYS A 174 3.47 -11.01 -11.12
N THR A 175 2.74 -11.48 -10.10
CA THR A 175 1.85 -12.63 -10.17
C THR A 175 0.42 -12.15 -10.35
N LEU A 176 -0.23 -12.60 -11.42
CA LEU A 176 -1.67 -12.43 -11.62
C LEU A 176 -2.39 -13.66 -11.10
N TYR A 177 -3.49 -13.47 -10.37
CA TYR A 177 -4.29 -14.56 -9.82
C TYR A 177 -5.78 -14.24 -9.91
N ASP A 178 -6.64 -15.24 -9.85
CA ASP A 178 -8.09 -15.06 -9.96
C ASP A 178 -8.69 -14.62 -8.62
N GLY A 179 -8.38 -13.41 -8.18
CA GLY A 179 -8.81 -12.83 -6.91
C GLY A 179 -9.25 -11.38 -7.04
N SER A 180 -9.84 -10.87 -5.94
CA SER A 180 -10.35 -9.51 -5.82
C SER A 180 -9.28 -8.53 -5.32
N HIS A 181 -9.68 -7.26 -5.11
CA HIS A 181 -8.80 -6.24 -4.49
C HIS A 181 -8.41 -6.60 -3.05
N PHE A 182 -9.32 -7.21 -2.32
CA PHE A 182 -9.13 -7.61 -0.91
C PHE A 182 -8.60 -9.03 -0.80
N THR A 183 -7.55 -9.34 -1.50
CA THR A 183 -6.90 -10.65 -1.62
C THR A 183 -7.42 -11.69 -0.64
N GLU A 184 -8.08 -12.72 -1.14
CA GLU A 184 -8.68 -13.80 -0.35
C GLU A 184 -7.59 -14.59 0.39
N GLU A 185 -7.93 -15.17 1.54
CA GLU A 185 -6.99 -15.89 2.40
C GLU A 185 -6.29 -17.04 1.68
N GLU A 186 -7.00 -17.73 0.81
CA GLU A 186 -6.46 -18.80 -0.02
C GLU A 186 -5.22 -18.33 -0.80
N TYR A 187 -5.28 -17.15 -1.44
CA TYR A 187 -4.16 -16.60 -2.21
C TYR A 187 -3.06 -16.03 -1.33
N ILE A 188 -3.39 -15.57 -0.13
CA ILE A 188 -2.36 -15.19 0.84
C ILE A 188 -1.55 -16.42 1.22
N ARG A 189 -2.21 -17.52 1.54
CA ARG A 189 -1.56 -18.78 1.95
C ARG A 189 -0.84 -19.47 0.79
N SER A 190 -1.41 -19.50 -0.41
CA SER A 190 -0.87 -20.23 -1.56
C SER A 190 0.14 -19.45 -2.41
N LEU A 191 0.11 -18.11 -2.40
CA LEU A 191 0.96 -17.28 -3.25
C LEU A 191 1.88 -16.35 -2.44
N VAL A 192 1.31 -15.57 -1.51
CA VAL A 192 2.06 -14.52 -0.79
C VAL A 192 3.05 -15.14 0.20
N ILE A 193 2.61 -16.11 1.01
CA ILE A 193 3.45 -16.77 2.01
C ILE A 193 4.65 -17.50 1.38
N PRO A 194 4.50 -18.30 0.31
CA PRO A 194 5.65 -18.89 -0.39
C PRO A 194 6.65 -17.84 -0.87
N LYS A 195 6.17 -16.72 -1.42
CA LYS A 195 7.06 -15.64 -1.88
C LYS A 195 7.79 -14.93 -0.73
N ILE A 196 7.14 -14.75 0.41
CA ILE A 196 7.80 -14.24 1.63
C ILE A 196 8.95 -15.18 2.03
N LYS A 197 8.68 -16.49 2.08
CA LYS A 197 9.70 -17.50 2.44
C LYS A 197 10.85 -17.55 1.45
N GLU A 198 10.58 -17.35 0.15
CA GLU A 198 11.61 -17.25 -0.89
C GLU A 198 12.53 -16.05 -0.63
N LEU A 199 11.96 -14.86 -0.42
CA LEU A 199 12.70 -13.61 -0.24
C LEU A 199 13.49 -13.54 1.09
N LEU A 200 13.06 -14.28 2.11
CA LEU A 200 13.74 -14.31 3.42
C LEU A 200 14.73 -15.47 3.58
N LYS A 201 14.84 -16.38 2.60
CA LYS A 201 15.83 -17.48 2.59
C LYS A 201 17.14 -17.12 1.87
N GLY A 202 17.12 -16.07 1.07
CA GLY A 202 18.28 -15.54 0.34
C GLY A 202 18.97 -14.44 1.11
#